data_e0cd7b3adfa6b08c902c9549e15e9f97
#
_entry.id   e0cd7b3adfa6b08c902c9549e15e9f97
#
_cell.length_a   1.000
_cell.length_b   1.000
_cell.length_c   1.000
_cell.angle_alpha   90.00
_cell.angle_beta   90.00
_cell.angle_gamma   90.00
#
_symmetry.space_group_name_H-M   'P 1'
#
loop_
_entity.id
_entity.type
_entity.pdbx_description
1 polymer ?
#
loop_
_entity_poly.entity_id
_entity_poly.type
_entity_poly.pdbx_seq_one_letter_code
_entity_poly.pdbx_strand_id
1 'polypeptide(L)'
;VTRLSEPGRSFLAEHGFSLLVETPDSPRVLFDAGATRHVVPHNLAQLRLDMARDVGLTVLSHGHSDHTGCLDGLRCPIHAHPAALGPRYLFRGGEFRFDLTSRQLPFVRDRLQLASGPTEVSAGVLATGEIPRPLAWEQPRGFRRLHGRHLVDDPVVDDQALVISTRRGLVVAAGCAHAGIINTVRHAQELTGQREVLAIVGGFHLIDADAEKLERSVAALQELEPTLIAPNHCTGFRAMAALAGAFGDRFRYVTAGTRLQL
;
A
#
# COMPACT_ATOMS: atom_id res chain seq x y z
N VAL A 1 10.42 5.02 6.90
CA VAL A 1 11.30 6.11 6.42
C VAL A 1 12.27 5.50 5.43
N THR A 2 12.04 5.73 4.17
CA THR A 2 12.95 5.29 3.12
C THR A 2 14.12 6.27 3.07
N ARG A 3 15.28 5.87 3.52
CA ARG A 3 16.41 6.79 3.74
C ARG A 3 17.34 6.94 2.56
N LEU A 4 17.25 6.10 1.55
CA LEU A 4 18.24 6.07 0.48
C LEU A 4 17.55 6.18 -0.88
N SER A 5 18.16 6.95 -1.76
CA SER A 5 17.87 6.95 -3.19
C SER A 5 18.83 6.01 -3.92
N GLU A 6 18.42 5.52 -5.07
CA GLU A 6 19.31 4.79 -5.97
C GLU A 6 20.54 5.63 -6.33
N PRO A 7 21.77 5.05 -6.35
CA PRO A 7 22.98 5.77 -6.69
C PRO A 7 22.88 6.47 -8.05
N GLY A 8 23.31 7.72 -8.09
CA GLY A 8 23.34 8.53 -9.31
C GLY A 8 22.02 9.21 -9.68
N ARG A 9 20.98 9.13 -8.84
CA ARG A 9 19.71 9.86 -9.00
C ARG A 9 19.31 10.57 -7.71
N SER A 10 18.70 11.75 -7.84
CA SER A 10 18.28 12.57 -6.69
C SER A 10 16.83 12.28 -6.30
N PHE A 11 16.52 11.03 -5.93
CA PHE A 11 15.20 10.68 -5.42
C PHE A 11 14.99 11.27 -4.02
N LEU A 12 13.78 11.78 -3.79
CA LEU A 12 13.33 12.24 -2.49
C LEU A 12 12.63 11.12 -1.73
N ALA A 13 12.70 11.17 -0.41
CA ALA A 13 11.99 10.25 0.48
C ALA A 13 11.12 11.02 1.48
N GLU A 14 10.01 10.44 1.86
CA GLU A 14 9.07 10.95 2.86
C GLU A 14 8.44 9.79 3.64
N HIS A 15 7.71 10.10 4.72
CA HIS A 15 6.83 9.12 5.32
C HIS A 15 5.54 9.05 4.49
N GLY A 16 5.60 8.32 3.40
CA GLY A 16 4.50 8.12 2.46
C GLY A 16 4.80 6.96 1.54
N PHE A 17 3.77 6.43 0.91
CA PHE A 17 3.88 5.31 -0.01
C PHE A 17 3.39 5.68 -1.41
N SER A 18 4.10 5.23 -2.42
CA SER A 18 3.67 5.26 -3.82
C SER A 18 4.46 4.21 -4.61
N LEU A 19 3.77 3.46 -5.45
CA LEU A 19 4.33 2.44 -6.32
C LEU A 19 3.81 2.64 -7.74
N LEU A 20 4.71 2.75 -8.71
CA LEU A 20 4.34 2.76 -10.13
C LEU A 20 4.42 1.34 -10.68
N VAL A 21 3.30 0.86 -11.22
CA VAL A 21 3.18 -0.44 -11.90
C VAL A 21 3.17 -0.21 -13.40
N GLU A 22 4.06 -0.90 -14.11
CA GLU A 22 4.13 -0.93 -15.56
C GLU A 22 3.93 -2.37 -16.03
N THR A 23 2.90 -2.58 -16.83
CA THR A 23 2.62 -3.85 -17.49
C THR A 23 2.66 -3.64 -19.01
N PRO A 24 3.02 -4.66 -19.81
CA PRO A 24 3.00 -4.54 -21.27
C PRO A 24 1.62 -4.10 -21.79
N ASP A 25 1.62 -3.22 -22.77
CA ASP A 25 0.44 -2.80 -23.54
C ASP A 25 -0.72 -2.20 -22.70
N SER A 26 -0.43 -1.75 -21.47
CA SER A 26 -1.43 -1.18 -20.57
C SER A 26 -0.99 0.18 -20.02
N PRO A 27 -1.93 1.06 -19.65
CA PRO A 27 -1.61 2.30 -18.96
C PRO A 27 -0.86 2.06 -17.65
N ARG A 28 0.09 2.94 -17.31
CA ARG A 28 0.76 2.90 -16.02
C ARG A 28 -0.24 3.14 -14.89
N VAL A 29 -0.18 2.28 -13.88
CA VAL A 29 -0.99 2.40 -12.67
C VAL A 29 -0.13 2.94 -11.54
N LEU A 30 -0.53 4.07 -10.97
CA LEU A 30 0.07 4.59 -9.74
C LEU A 30 -0.73 4.04 -8.55
N PHE A 31 -0.10 3.23 -7.73
CA PHE A 31 -0.69 2.74 -6.49
C PHE A 31 -0.22 3.63 -5.35
N ASP A 32 -1.13 4.40 -4.79
CA ASP A 32 -0.95 5.50 -3.83
C ASP A 32 -0.14 6.71 -4.35
N ALA A 33 -0.30 7.83 -3.68
CA ALA A 33 0.16 9.15 -4.13
C ALA A 33 1.06 9.87 -3.10
N GLY A 34 1.74 9.12 -2.21
CA GLY A 34 2.65 9.68 -1.21
C GLY A 34 1.99 10.56 -0.16
N ALA A 35 2.79 11.25 0.64
CA ALA A 35 2.35 12.12 1.72
C ALA A 35 2.28 13.60 1.32
N THR A 36 3.13 14.04 0.38
CA THR A 36 3.24 15.45 -0.01
C THR A 36 3.07 15.66 -1.50
N ARG A 37 2.80 16.90 -1.90
CA ARG A 37 2.65 17.30 -3.32
C ARG A 37 3.94 17.25 -4.14
N HIS A 38 5.09 17.05 -3.48
CA HIS A 38 6.40 17.29 -4.10
C HIS A 38 7.17 16.02 -4.41
N VAL A 39 7.09 15.02 -3.53
CA VAL A 39 7.99 13.86 -3.59
C VAL A 39 7.69 12.95 -4.78
N VAL A 40 6.44 12.52 -4.95
CA VAL A 40 6.08 11.62 -6.06
C VAL A 40 6.29 12.29 -7.43
N PRO A 41 5.82 13.54 -7.67
CA PRO A 41 6.09 14.21 -8.96
C PRO A 41 7.59 14.39 -9.23
N HIS A 42 8.38 14.78 -8.22
CA HIS A 42 9.83 14.88 -8.36
C HIS A 42 10.44 13.54 -8.75
N ASN A 43 10.07 12.46 -8.07
CA ASN A 43 10.61 11.13 -8.30
C ASN A 43 10.23 10.58 -9.69
N LEU A 44 9.00 10.82 -10.15
CA LEU A 44 8.60 10.49 -11.51
C LEU A 44 9.42 11.27 -12.55
N ALA A 45 9.67 12.55 -12.31
CA ALA A 45 10.52 13.36 -13.19
C ALA A 45 11.97 12.83 -13.26
N GLN A 46 12.53 12.30 -12.16
CA GLN A 46 13.85 11.61 -12.19
C GLN A 46 13.82 10.35 -13.08
N LEU A 47 12.64 9.73 -13.23
CA LEU A 47 12.42 8.61 -14.16
C LEU A 47 12.07 9.07 -15.59
N ARG A 48 12.08 10.39 -15.86
CA ARG A 48 11.67 11.04 -17.11
C ARG A 48 10.17 10.83 -17.42
N LEU A 49 9.36 10.74 -16.38
CA LEU A 49 7.90 10.63 -16.45
C LEU A 49 7.27 11.92 -15.95
N ASP A 50 6.20 12.33 -16.61
CA ASP A 50 5.30 13.40 -16.16
C ASP A 50 4.07 12.79 -15.50
N MET A 51 3.79 13.19 -14.26
CA MET A 51 2.71 12.60 -13.47
C MET A 51 1.33 12.80 -14.11
N ALA A 52 1.09 13.95 -14.72
CA ALA A 52 -0.20 14.26 -15.32
C ALA A 52 -0.43 13.58 -16.68
N ARG A 53 0.67 13.29 -17.41
CA ARG A 53 0.61 12.74 -18.77
C ARG A 53 0.81 11.23 -18.78
N ASP A 54 1.76 10.72 -17.97
CA ASP A 54 2.28 9.36 -18.10
C ASP A 54 1.66 8.37 -17.10
N VAL A 55 0.86 8.85 -16.13
CA VAL A 55 0.03 8.02 -15.25
C VAL A 55 -1.38 7.91 -15.83
N GLY A 56 -1.77 6.71 -16.20
CA GLY A 56 -3.07 6.47 -16.85
C GLY A 56 -4.21 6.15 -15.87
N LEU A 57 -3.88 5.65 -14.68
CA LEU A 57 -4.82 5.34 -13.60
C LEU A 57 -4.11 5.46 -12.25
N THR A 58 -4.83 5.90 -11.23
CA THR A 58 -4.38 5.82 -9.84
C THR A 58 -5.30 4.90 -9.05
N VAL A 59 -4.74 4.06 -8.20
CA VAL A 59 -5.47 3.23 -7.25
C VAL A 59 -5.04 3.63 -5.85
N LEU A 60 -5.97 3.92 -4.96
CA LEU A 60 -5.69 4.18 -3.56
C LEU A 60 -5.83 2.91 -2.75
N SER A 61 -4.81 2.56 -1.99
CA SER A 61 -4.90 1.47 -1.02
C SER A 61 -5.91 1.78 0.08
N HIS A 62 -5.88 3.01 0.60
CA HIS A 62 -6.81 3.54 1.59
C HIS A 62 -6.71 5.08 1.69
N GLY A 63 -7.55 5.69 2.52
CA GLY A 63 -7.71 7.14 2.59
C GLY A 63 -6.80 7.89 3.56
N HIS A 64 -5.72 7.32 4.09
CA HIS A 64 -4.80 8.05 4.95
C HIS A 64 -3.96 9.08 4.18
N SER A 65 -3.59 10.16 4.85
CA SER A 65 -2.94 11.32 4.25
C SER A 65 -1.58 11.02 3.63
N ASP A 66 -0.86 10.03 4.12
CA ASP A 66 0.45 9.60 3.63
C ASP A 66 0.39 8.69 2.38
N HIS A 67 -0.83 8.44 1.86
CA HIS A 67 -1.13 7.74 0.61
C HIS A 67 -1.82 8.62 -0.43
N THR A 68 -2.17 9.87 -0.07
CA THR A 68 -3.03 10.73 -0.89
C THR A 68 -2.46 12.12 -1.16
N GLY A 69 -1.15 12.32 -0.94
CA GLY A 69 -0.52 13.63 -0.86
C GLY A 69 -0.46 14.45 -2.16
N CYS A 70 -0.38 13.81 -3.33
CA CYS A 70 -0.24 14.51 -4.61
C CYS A 70 -1.39 14.26 -5.61
N LEU A 71 -2.57 13.87 -5.14
CA LEU A 71 -3.72 13.54 -6.01
C LEU A 71 -4.16 14.69 -6.93
N ASP A 72 -4.03 15.93 -6.50
CA ASP A 72 -4.40 17.11 -7.26
C ASP A 72 -3.54 17.35 -8.51
N GLY A 73 -2.31 16.82 -8.53
CA GLY A 73 -1.42 16.87 -9.70
C GLY A 73 -1.73 15.84 -10.78
N LEU A 74 -2.49 14.81 -10.48
CA LEU A 74 -2.91 13.78 -11.43
C LEU A 74 -4.00 14.30 -12.38
N ARG A 75 -4.18 13.66 -13.53
CA ARG A 75 -5.27 13.94 -14.50
C ARG A 75 -6.09 12.69 -14.82
N CYS A 76 -5.61 11.54 -14.43
CA CYS A 76 -6.25 10.24 -14.65
C CYS A 76 -7.41 9.98 -13.67
N PRO A 77 -8.26 8.99 -13.94
CA PRO A 77 -9.20 8.44 -12.98
C PRO A 77 -8.50 7.94 -11.71
N ILE A 78 -9.21 7.97 -10.58
CA ILE A 78 -8.70 7.53 -9.28
C ILE A 78 -9.66 6.49 -8.72
N HIS A 79 -9.24 5.22 -8.71
CA HIS A 79 -9.99 4.14 -8.10
C HIS A 79 -9.77 4.16 -6.58
N ALA A 80 -10.84 4.15 -5.81
CA ALA A 80 -10.79 4.17 -4.35
C ALA A 80 -11.98 3.45 -3.72
N HIS A 81 -11.81 2.95 -2.52
CA HIS A 81 -12.92 2.44 -1.72
C HIS A 81 -13.79 3.62 -1.20
N PRO A 82 -15.13 3.50 -1.15
CA PRO A 82 -15.99 4.59 -0.66
C PRO A 82 -15.66 5.06 0.76
N ALA A 83 -15.22 4.14 1.63
CA ALA A 83 -14.84 4.45 3.01
C ALA A 83 -13.49 5.22 3.12
N ALA A 84 -12.75 5.43 2.03
CA ALA A 84 -11.54 6.27 2.03
C ALA A 84 -11.86 7.75 2.32
N LEU A 85 -13.13 8.12 2.16
CA LEU A 85 -13.59 9.49 2.35
C LEU A 85 -13.95 9.73 3.82
N GLY A 86 -13.40 10.79 4.40
CA GLY A 86 -13.78 11.25 5.73
C GLY A 86 -12.62 11.39 6.71
N PRO A 87 -12.90 12.00 7.87
CA PRO A 87 -11.88 12.25 8.90
C PRO A 87 -11.44 10.96 9.59
N ARG A 88 -10.12 10.81 9.72
CA ARG A 88 -9.46 9.66 10.33
C ARG A 88 -8.36 10.08 11.28
N TYR A 89 -8.17 9.30 12.32
CA TYR A 89 -7.24 9.63 13.38
C TYR A 89 -6.55 8.38 13.90
N LEU A 90 -5.30 8.54 14.35
CA LEU A 90 -4.57 7.53 15.11
C LEU A 90 -4.35 8.04 16.53
N PHE A 91 -4.67 7.23 17.52
CA PHE A 91 -4.40 7.51 18.93
C PHE A 91 -3.29 6.58 19.43
N ARG A 92 -2.23 7.17 19.97
CA ARG A 92 -1.14 6.46 20.63
C ARG A 92 -1.06 6.85 22.09
N GLY A 93 -0.94 5.88 23.00
CA GLY A 93 -0.83 6.12 24.43
C GLY A 93 -2.06 6.80 25.07
N GLY A 94 -3.21 6.77 24.39
CA GLY A 94 -4.47 7.34 24.90
C GLY A 94 -4.63 8.86 24.77
N GLU A 95 -3.57 9.62 24.59
CA GLU A 95 -3.60 11.09 24.60
C GLU A 95 -3.16 11.73 23.28
N PHE A 96 -2.25 11.11 22.55
CA PHE A 96 -1.73 11.67 21.30
C PHE A 96 -2.62 11.30 20.12
N ARG A 97 -3.21 12.33 19.49
CA ARG A 97 -4.02 12.21 18.28
C ARG A 97 -3.24 12.68 17.06
N PHE A 98 -3.09 11.78 16.09
CA PHE A 98 -2.57 12.12 14.77
C PHE A 98 -3.73 12.22 13.80
N ASP A 99 -3.79 13.32 13.04
CA ASP A 99 -4.77 13.51 11.96
C ASP A 99 -4.25 12.82 10.69
N LEU A 100 -4.92 11.76 10.29
CA LEU A 100 -4.63 10.98 9.09
C LEU A 100 -5.58 11.30 7.93
N THR A 101 -6.39 12.34 8.07
CA THR A 101 -7.40 12.71 7.07
C THR A 101 -6.73 13.18 5.78
N SER A 102 -7.13 12.61 4.65
CA SER A 102 -6.70 13.11 3.35
C SER A 102 -7.19 14.53 3.12
N ARG A 103 -6.25 15.42 2.80
CA ARG A 103 -6.57 16.80 2.40
C ARG A 103 -6.81 16.93 0.92
N GLN A 104 -6.52 15.91 0.12
CA GLN A 104 -6.60 15.95 -1.34
C GLN A 104 -7.90 15.37 -1.89
N LEU A 105 -8.44 14.32 -1.25
CA LEU A 105 -9.66 13.65 -1.71
C LEU A 105 -10.85 14.60 -1.96
N PRO A 106 -11.09 15.64 -1.16
CA PRO A 106 -12.16 16.59 -1.45
C PRO A 106 -12.03 17.34 -2.77
N PHE A 107 -10.79 17.53 -3.28
CA PHE A 107 -10.51 18.29 -4.49
C PHE A 107 -10.50 17.47 -5.79
N VAL A 108 -10.58 16.13 -5.67
CA VAL A 108 -10.49 15.21 -6.81
C VAL A 108 -11.75 14.36 -6.98
N ARG A 109 -12.85 14.76 -6.38
CA ARG A 109 -14.12 14.00 -6.36
C ARG A 109 -14.67 13.67 -7.74
N ASP A 110 -14.49 14.55 -8.69
CA ASP A 110 -14.91 14.40 -10.09
C ASP A 110 -14.18 13.27 -10.83
N ARG A 111 -13.03 12.83 -10.31
CA ARG A 111 -12.21 11.77 -10.88
C ARG A 111 -12.27 10.46 -10.09
N LEU A 112 -12.99 10.43 -8.96
CA LEU A 112 -13.10 9.24 -8.14
C LEU A 112 -14.02 8.20 -8.78
N GLN A 113 -13.51 7.01 -8.92
CA GLN A 113 -14.25 5.78 -9.25
C GLN A 113 -14.31 4.93 -7.98
N LEU A 114 -15.48 4.93 -7.33
CA LEU A 114 -15.65 4.30 -6.03
C LEU A 114 -16.19 2.88 -6.17
N ALA A 115 -15.46 1.91 -5.63
CA ALA A 115 -15.90 0.53 -5.54
C ALA A 115 -15.40 -0.12 -4.23
N SER A 116 -16.21 -0.96 -3.61
CA SER A 116 -15.87 -1.71 -2.40
C SER A 116 -15.49 -3.16 -2.67
N GLY A 117 -15.87 -3.68 -3.82
CA GLY A 117 -15.54 -5.04 -4.25
C GLY A 117 -14.34 -5.11 -5.19
N PRO A 118 -13.91 -6.34 -5.51
CA PRO A 118 -12.80 -6.57 -6.44
C PRO A 118 -13.07 -5.93 -7.80
N THR A 119 -12.07 -5.23 -8.34
CA THR A 119 -12.20 -4.51 -9.62
C THR A 119 -10.93 -4.70 -10.45
N GLU A 120 -11.06 -5.23 -11.65
CA GLU A 120 -9.96 -5.21 -12.61
C GLU A 120 -9.75 -3.78 -13.11
N VAL A 121 -8.66 -3.18 -12.70
CA VAL A 121 -8.33 -1.75 -12.95
C VAL A 121 -7.47 -1.57 -14.20
N SER A 122 -6.81 -2.62 -14.63
CA SER A 122 -6.06 -2.72 -15.88
C SER A 122 -5.90 -4.20 -16.23
N ALA A 123 -5.56 -4.54 -17.46
CA ALA A 123 -5.42 -5.94 -17.89
C ALA A 123 -4.46 -6.72 -16.98
N GLY A 124 -4.97 -7.73 -16.28
CA GLY A 124 -4.23 -8.54 -15.31
C GLY A 124 -3.85 -7.83 -14.01
N VAL A 125 -4.42 -6.65 -13.74
CA VAL A 125 -4.20 -5.87 -12.52
C VAL A 125 -5.53 -5.67 -11.80
N LEU A 126 -5.65 -6.23 -10.61
CA LEU A 126 -6.85 -6.26 -9.78
C LEU A 126 -6.66 -5.41 -8.52
N ALA A 127 -7.56 -4.49 -8.24
CA ALA A 127 -7.75 -3.92 -6.91
C ALA A 127 -8.66 -4.87 -6.12
N THR A 128 -8.23 -5.29 -4.93
CA THR A 128 -8.95 -6.33 -4.16
C THR A 128 -10.30 -5.90 -3.63
N GLY A 129 -10.52 -4.59 -3.48
CA GLY A 129 -11.62 -4.11 -2.66
C GLY A 129 -11.41 -4.45 -1.19
N GLU A 130 -12.49 -4.48 -0.41
CA GLU A 130 -12.46 -4.78 1.02
C GLU A 130 -11.89 -6.18 1.29
N ILE A 131 -10.87 -6.26 2.14
CA ILE A 131 -10.17 -7.50 2.47
C ILE A 131 -10.80 -8.13 3.71
N PRO A 132 -11.26 -9.40 3.65
CA PRO A 132 -11.71 -10.16 4.80
C PRO A 132 -10.61 -10.31 5.86
N ARG A 133 -10.99 -10.35 7.14
CA ARG A 133 -10.04 -10.34 8.28
C ARG A 133 -10.20 -11.55 9.19
N PRO A 134 -10.10 -12.79 8.68
CA PRO A 134 -10.25 -14.00 9.51
C PRO A 134 -9.14 -14.11 10.57
N LEU A 135 -7.95 -13.56 10.32
CA LEU A 135 -6.85 -13.50 11.28
C LEU A 135 -6.96 -12.21 12.10
N ALA A 136 -7.78 -12.25 13.15
CA ALA A 136 -8.07 -11.06 13.98
C ALA A 136 -6.80 -10.47 14.65
N TRP A 137 -5.76 -11.26 14.87
CA TRP A 137 -4.49 -10.80 15.45
C TRP A 137 -3.69 -9.87 14.53
N GLU A 138 -3.97 -9.87 13.22
CA GLU A 138 -3.37 -8.93 12.27
C GLU A 138 -3.98 -7.52 12.33
N GLN A 139 -5.17 -7.39 12.89
CA GLN A 139 -5.92 -6.14 12.83
C GLN A 139 -5.17 -4.96 13.48
N PRO A 140 -5.30 -3.76 12.91
CA PRO A 140 -4.71 -2.55 13.46
C PRO A 140 -5.41 -2.13 14.76
N ARG A 141 -4.68 -1.39 15.58
CA ARG A 141 -5.22 -0.82 16.84
C ARG A 141 -5.01 0.68 16.88
N GLY A 142 -5.89 1.37 17.59
CA GLY A 142 -5.76 2.82 17.83
C GLY A 142 -6.31 3.70 16.72
N PHE A 143 -6.76 3.14 15.60
CA PHE A 143 -7.39 3.93 14.54
C PHE A 143 -8.84 4.29 14.91
N ARG A 144 -9.23 5.53 14.61
CA ARG A 144 -10.55 6.10 14.87
C ARG A 144 -11.06 6.84 13.63
N ARG A 145 -12.38 6.82 13.44
CA ARG A 145 -13.07 7.61 12.43
C ARG A 145 -14.25 8.35 13.04
N LEU A 146 -14.70 9.42 12.40
CA LEU A 146 -15.94 10.08 12.79
C LEU A 146 -17.14 9.31 12.24
N HIS A 147 -18.11 9.03 13.12
CA HIS A 147 -19.43 8.59 12.76
C HIS A 147 -20.44 9.58 13.38
N GLY A 148 -21.00 10.46 12.56
CA GLY A 148 -21.72 11.63 13.05
C GLY A 148 -20.78 12.56 13.85
N ARG A 149 -21.06 12.73 15.15
CA ARG A 149 -20.24 13.53 16.09
C ARG A 149 -19.35 12.68 17.01
N HIS A 150 -19.37 11.37 16.85
CA HIS A 150 -18.66 10.45 17.74
C HIS A 150 -17.43 9.86 17.07
N LEU A 151 -16.34 9.76 17.81
CA LEU A 151 -15.19 8.96 17.42
C LEU A 151 -15.45 7.50 17.73
N VAL A 152 -15.43 6.66 16.71
CA VAL A 152 -15.58 5.21 16.83
C VAL A 152 -14.31 4.51 16.34
N ASP A 153 -14.16 3.23 16.71
CA ASP A 153 -13.08 2.42 16.15
C ASP A 153 -13.13 2.42 14.62
N ASP A 154 -11.98 2.57 14.00
CA ASP A 154 -11.83 2.45 12.55
C ASP A 154 -11.07 1.16 12.21
N PRO A 155 -11.75 0.14 11.68
CA PRO A 155 -11.07 -1.05 11.21
C PRO A 155 -10.33 -0.82 9.89
N VAL A 156 -10.38 0.40 9.32
CA VAL A 156 -9.79 0.75 8.01
C VAL A 156 -10.30 -0.19 6.92
N VAL A 157 -11.64 -0.26 6.78
CA VAL A 157 -12.30 -1.18 5.83
C VAL A 157 -11.97 -0.89 4.37
N ASP A 158 -11.52 0.31 4.08
CA ASP A 158 -11.05 0.75 2.76
C ASP A 158 -9.68 0.22 2.39
N ASP A 159 -8.97 -0.46 3.31
CA ASP A 159 -7.67 -1.05 3.01
C ASP A 159 -7.80 -2.14 1.94
N GLN A 160 -7.17 -1.90 0.81
CA GLN A 160 -7.14 -2.79 -0.35
C GLN A 160 -5.74 -2.92 -0.91
N ALA A 161 -5.49 -3.98 -1.62
CA ALA A 161 -4.23 -4.28 -2.28
C ALA A 161 -4.38 -4.23 -3.80
N LEU A 162 -3.25 -4.08 -4.48
CA LEU A 162 -3.15 -4.28 -5.92
C LEU A 162 -2.53 -5.65 -6.19
N VAL A 163 -3.20 -6.46 -7.00
CA VAL A 163 -2.77 -7.82 -7.36
C VAL A 163 -2.49 -7.88 -8.84
N ILE A 164 -1.28 -8.30 -9.20
CA ILE A 164 -0.88 -8.50 -10.58
C ILE A 164 -0.71 -10.00 -10.82
N SER A 165 -1.52 -10.56 -11.72
CA SER A 165 -1.42 -11.96 -12.12
C SER A 165 -0.32 -12.15 -13.16
N THR A 166 0.64 -13.02 -12.87
CA THR A 166 1.71 -13.38 -13.80
C THR A 166 1.73 -14.88 -14.05
N ARG A 167 2.47 -15.32 -15.08
CA ARG A 167 2.68 -16.76 -15.33
C ARG A 167 3.48 -17.46 -14.21
N ARG A 168 4.22 -16.70 -13.39
CA ARG A 168 5.10 -17.21 -12.34
C ARG A 168 4.48 -17.12 -10.94
N GLY A 169 3.29 -16.56 -10.81
CA GLY A 169 2.60 -16.35 -9.55
C GLY A 169 2.10 -14.92 -9.40
N LEU A 170 1.46 -14.66 -8.28
CA LEU A 170 0.90 -13.35 -7.93
C LEU A 170 1.98 -12.37 -7.46
N VAL A 171 1.88 -11.13 -7.91
CA VAL A 171 2.52 -9.99 -7.24
C VAL A 171 1.45 -9.27 -6.44
N VAL A 172 1.61 -9.24 -5.11
CA VAL A 172 0.69 -8.57 -4.19
C VAL A 172 1.35 -7.31 -3.66
N ALA A 173 0.80 -6.16 -4.02
CA ALA A 173 1.26 -4.87 -3.53
C ALA A 173 0.28 -4.31 -2.49
N ALA A 174 0.76 -4.06 -1.28
CA ALA A 174 -0.01 -3.47 -0.19
C ALA A 174 0.47 -2.02 0.08
N GLY A 175 -0.45 -1.09 0.37
CA GLY A 175 -0.09 0.24 0.85
C GLY A 175 0.43 0.17 2.28
N CYS A 176 -0.47 -0.16 3.21
CA CYS A 176 -0.14 -0.39 4.62
C CYS A 176 -0.50 -1.79 5.13
N ALA A 177 -1.36 -2.52 4.44
CA ALA A 177 -1.92 -3.78 4.91
C ALA A 177 -2.60 -3.67 6.29
N HIS A 178 -3.50 -2.71 6.46
CA HIS A 178 -4.29 -2.58 7.69
C HIS A 178 -5.23 -3.76 7.91
N ALA A 179 -5.63 -4.46 6.86
CA ALA A 179 -6.37 -5.71 6.98
C ALA A 179 -5.51 -6.88 7.47
N GLY A 180 -4.17 -6.70 7.49
CA GLY A 180 -3.17 -7.71 7.75
C GLY A 180 -2.56 -8.26 6.45
N ILE A 181 -1.23 -8.38 6.42
CA ILE A 181 -0.53 -8.80 5.20
C ILE A 181 -0.85 -10.25 4.82
N ILE A 182 -1.06 -11.14 5.78
CA ILE A 182 -1.42 -12.54 5.52
C ILE A 182 -2.86 -12.62 5.00
N ASN A 183 -3.79 -11.89 5.64
CA ASN A 183 -5.17 -11.78 5.16
C ASN A 183 -5.20 -11.25 3.72
N THR A 184 -4.38 -10.25 3.41
CA THR A 184 -4.28 -9.64 2.08
C THR A 184 -3.81 -10.64 1.03
N VAL A 185 -2.74 -11.39 1.29
CA VAL A 185 -2.21 -12.37 0.34
C VAL A 185 -3.19 -13.53 0.14
N ARG A 186 -3.78 -14.05 1.20
CA ARG A 186 -4.79 -15.12 1.12
C ARG A 186 -6.01 -14.69 0.32
N HIS A 187 -6.48 -13.46 0.55
CA HIS A 187 -7.58 -12.91 -0.24
C HIS A 187 -7.22 -12.76 -1.73
N ALA A 188 -5.99 -12.33 -2.05
CA ALA A 188 -5.51 -12.27 -3.43
C ALA A 188 -5.50 -13.66 -4.08
N GLN A 189 -5.07 -14.70 -3.37
CA GLN A 189 -5.11 -16.10 -3.82
C GLN A 189 -6.55 -16.59 -4.06
N GLU A 190 -7.48 -16.27 -3.16
CA GLU A 190 -8.90 -16.62 -3.29
C GLU A 190 -9.55 -15.95 -4.51
N LEU A 191 -9.30 -14.64 -4.70
CA LEU A 191 -9.88 -13.88 -5.83
C LEU A 191 -9.39 -14.36 -7.19
N THR A 192 -8.13 -14.77 -7.27
CA THR A 192 -7.51 -15.14 -8.56
C THR A 192 -7.51 -16.64 -8.83
N GLY A 193 -7.71 -17.46 -7.80
CA GLY A 193 -7.53 -18.91 -7.87
C GLY A 193 -6.06 -19.35 -7.99
N GLN A 194 -5.11 -18.41 -8.00
CA GLN A 194 -3.68 -18.67 -8.13
C GLN A 194 -3.03 -18.76 -6.75
N ARG A 195 -2.33 -19.86 -6.47
CA ARG A 195 -1.71 -20.08 -5.15
C ARG A 195 -0.28 -19.56 -5.05
N GLU A 196 0.48 -19.62 -6.13
CA GLU A 196 1.88 -19.23 -6.17
C GLU A 196 2.03 -17.72 -5.97
N VAL A 197 2.92 -17.33 -5.06
CA VAL A 197 3.22 -15.94 -4.76
C VAL A 197 4.61 -15.59 -5.27
N LEU A 198 4.67 -14.82 -6.35
CA LEU A 198 5.94 -14.35 -6.91
C LEU A 198 6.56 -13.26 -6.05
N ALA A 199 5.76 -12.27 -5.63
CA ALA A 199 6.29 -11.19 -4.79
C ALA A 199 5.23 -10.59 -3.86
N ILE A 200 5.65 -10.18 -2.66
CA ILE A 200 4.87 -9.36 -1.74
C ILE A 200 5.64 -8.05 -1.52
N VAL A 201 5.02 -6.92 -1.87
CA VAL A 201 5.68 -5.61 -1.89
C VAL A 201 4.87 -4.58 -1.11
N GLY A 202 5.52 -3.67 -0.39
CA GLY A 202 4.88 -2.52 0.24
C GLY A 202 4.89 -2.52 1.76
N GLY A 203 3.95 -1.82 2.38
CA GLY A 203 3.83 -1.72 3.83
C GLY A 203 3.12 -2.93 4.45
N PHE A 204 3.70 -3.48 5.53
CA PHE A 204 3.14 -4.65 6.23
C PHE A 204 2.58 -4.29 7.62
N HIS A 205 2.55 -3.02 7.95
CA HIS A 205 2.05 -2.45 9.21
C HIS A 205 2.54 -3.16 10.48
N LEU A 206 3.84 -3.46 10.53
CA LEU A 206 4.48 -4.15 11.65
C LEU A 206 5.34 -3.22 12.53
N ILE A 207 5.30 -1.91 12.28
CA ILE A 207 6.14 -0.92 13.00
C ILE A 207 5.90 -0.93 14.52
N ASP A 208 4.65 -1.14 14.94
CA ASP A 208 4.23 -1.19 16.34
C ASP A 208 3.93 -2.64 16.80
N ALA A 209 4.35 -3.66 16.03
CA ALA A 209 4.15 -5.05 16.39
C ALA A 209 4.98 -5.44 17.63
N ASP A 210 4.35 -6.09 18.60
CA ASP A 210 5.07 -6.76 19.68
C ASP A 210 5.84 -8.00 19.17
N ALA A 211 6.56 -8.66 20.05
CA ALA A 211 7.39 -9.79 19.66
C ALA A 211 6.53 -10.95 19.13
N GLU A 212 5.43 -11.25 19.80
CA GLU A 212 4.53 -12.36 19.42
C GLU A 212 3.90 -12.11 18.03
N LYS A 213 3.35 -10.91 17.79
CA LYS A 213 2.79 -10.56 16.48
C LYS A 213 3.85 -10.65 15.39
N LEU A 214 5.07 -10.15 15.66
CA LEU A 214 6.15 -10.18 14.68
C LEU A 214 6.56 -11.62 14.34
N GLU A 215 6.77 -12.49 15.33
CA GLU A 215 7.11 -13.90 15.12
C GLU A 215 6.03 -14.63 14.33
N ARG A 216 4.76 -14.43 14.70
CA ARG A 216 3.61 -15.02 13.98
C ARG A 216 3.53 -14.51 12.52
N SER A 217 3.79 -13.23 12.29
CA SER A 217 3.78 -12.67 10.94
C SER A 217 4.89 -13.24 10.08
N VAL A 218 6.11 -13.37 10.64
CA VAL A 218 7.25 -13.97 9.92
C VAL A 218 6.96 -15.44 9.57
N ALA A 219 6.48 -16.24 10.53
CA ALA A 219 6.16 -17.64 10.29
C ALA A 219 5.06 -17.81 9.22
N ALA A 220 3.97 -17.04 9.33
CA ALA A 220 2.87 -17.12 8.37
C ALA A 220 3.26 -16.63 6.96
N LEU A 221 4.16 -15.62 6.85
CA LEU A 221 4.73 -15.21 5.56
C LEU A 221 5.63 -16.30 4.96
N GLN A 222 6.38 -17.05 5.79
CA GLN A 222 7.18 -18.18 5.31
C GLN A 222 6.30 -19.32 4.77
N GLU A 223 5.15 -19.58 5.40
CA GLU A 223 4.17 -20.60 4.93
C GLU A 223 3.55 -20.24 3.55
N LEU A 224 3.51 -18.97 3.20
CA LEU A 224 3.04 -18.52 1.87
C LEU A 224 4.08 -18.73 0.77
N GLU A 225 5.31 -19.10 1.13
CA GLU A 225 6.44 -19.42 0.24
C GLU A 225 6.68 -18.38 -0.89
N PRO A 226 6.63 -17.06 -0.63
CA PRO A 226 6.86 -16.07 -1.68
C PRO A 226 8.27 -16.20 -2.25
N THR A 227 8.41 -16.07 -3.57
CA THR A 227 9.73 -16.03 -4.22
C THR A 227 10.51 -14.77 -3.83
N LEU A 228 9.81 -13.66 -3.56
CA LEU A 228 10.39 -12.39 -3.14
C LEU A 228 9.50 -11.70 -2.12
N ILE A 229 10.12 -11.10 -1.10
CA ILE A 229 9.47 -10.08 -0.27
C ILE A 229 10.23 -8.76 -0.33
N ALA A 230 9.50 -7.66 -0.46
CA ALA A 230 10.05 -6.31 -0.53
C ALA A 230 9.28 -5.37 0.41
N PRO A 231 9.35 -5.59 1.74
CA PRO A 231 8.66 -4.78 2.72
C PRO A 231 9.29 -3.40 2.83
N ASN A 232 8.45 -2.38 3.08
CA ASN A 232 8.91 -0.99 3.29
C ASN A 232 7.91 -0.19 4.14
N HIS A 233 8.00 1.14 4.08
CA HIS A 233 7.04 2.10 4.63
C HIS A 233 6.71 1.81 6.11
N CYS A 234 5.45 1.46 6.44
CA CYS A 234 4.96 1.19 7.80
C CYS A 234 5.37 -0.20 8.36
N THR A 235 6.17 -0.98 7.63
CA THR A 235 6.72 -2.24 8.17
C THR A 235 7.64 -1.99 9.37
N GLY A 236 8.42 -0.91 9.35
CA GLY A 236 9.31 -0.53 10.44
C GLY A 236 10.62 -1.33 10.47
N PHE A 237 11.66 -0.72 11.07
CA PHE A 237 13.02 -1.26 11.02
C PHE A 237 13.15 -2.64 11.69
N ARG A 238 12.54 -2.81 12.88
CA ARG A 238 12.61 -4.08 13.63
C ARG A 238 12.03 -5.25 12.83
N ALA A 239 10.87 -5.04 12.22
CA ALA A 239 10.22 -6.05 11.39
C ALA A 239 11.02 -6.31 10.10
N MET A 240 11.55 -5.27 9.46
CA MET A 240 12.41 -5.43 8.27
C MET A 240 13.67 -6.25 8.58
N ALA A 241 14.31 -6.04 9.74
CA ALA A 241 15.48 -6.82 10.16
C ALA A 241 15.12 -8.30 10.39
N ALA A 242 13.99 -8.57 11.05
CA ALA A 242 13.51 -9.95 11.28
C ALA A 242 13.17 -10.64 9.95
N LEU A 243 12.47 -9.96 9.05
CA LEU A 243 12.13 -10.49 7.71
C LEU A 243 13.39 -10.71 6.86
N ALA A 244 14.37 -9.82 6.91
CA ALA A 244 15.64 -10.01 6.20
C ALA A 244 16.38 -11.27 6.67
N GLY A 245 16.42 -11.52 8.00
CA GLY A 245 17.01 -12.73 8.56
C GLY A 245 16.24 -14.00 8.18
N ALA A 246 14.91 -13.95 8.17
CA ALA A 246 14.07 -15.11 7.91
C ALA A 246 13.99 -15.49 6.42
N PHE A 247 14.11 -14.53 5.51
CA PHE A 247 13.95 -14.75 4.08
C PHE A 247 15.27 -14.80 3.29
N GLY A 248 16.37 -14.29 3.87
CA GLY A 248 17.69 -14.32 3.22
C GLY A 248 17.65 -13.70 1.81
N ASP A 249 18.07 -14.45 0.78
CA ASP A 249 18.12 -13.97 -0.61
C ASP A 249 16.74 -13.64 -1.22
N ARG A 250 15.66 -14.11 -0.61
CA ARG A 250 14.28 -13.77 -1.01
C ARG A 250 13.84 -12.40 -0.46
N PHE A 251 14.61 -11.79 0.43
CA PHE A 251 14.35 -10.44 0.92
C PHE A 251 15.00 -9.40 0.02
N ARG A 252 14.25 -8.38 -0.35
CA ARG A 252 14.76 -7.22 -1.10
C ARG A 252 14.56 -5.95 -0.29
N TYR A 253 15.66 -5.29 0.05
CA TYR A 253 15.59 -3.93 0.58
C TYR A 253 15.25 -2.97 -0.54
N VAL A 254 14.15 -2.21 -0.38
CA VAL A 254 13.67 -1.25 -1.38
C VAL A 254 13.63 0.16 -0.80
N THR A 255 13.97 1.10 -1.65
CA THR A 255 14.07 2.53 -1.35
C THR A 255 13.35 3.35 -2.42
N ALA A 256 13.27 4.67 -2.23
CA ALA A 256 12.76 5.55 -3.28
C ALA A 256 13.59 5.39 -4.57
N GLY A 257 12.92 5.10 -5.69
CA GLY A 257 13.53 4.87 -6.99
C GLY A 257 13.92 3.41 -7.29
N THR A 258 13.79 2.49 -6.34
CA THR A 258 14.03 1.06 -6.61
C THR A 258 13.08 0.54 -7.68
N ARG A 259 13.64 -0.20 -8.66
CA ARG A 259 12.88 -0.93 -9.68
C ARG A 259 12.96 -2.42 -9.41
N LEU A 260 11.81 -3.08 -9.41
CA LEU A 260 11.69 -4.53 -9.39
C LEU A 260 11.21 -4.98 -10.77
N GLN A 261 11.94 -5.87 -11.39
CA GLN A 261 11.53 -6.54 -12.63
C GLN A 261 11.16 -7.98 -12.25
N LEU A 262 9.88 -8.31 -12.39
CA LEU A 262 9.29 -9.54 -11.88
C LEU A 262 8.75 -10.43 -13.00
#